data_bf44918509832f5b9cbeb03a9e898180
#
_entry.id   bf44918509832f5b9cbeb03a9e898180
#
_cell.length_a   1.000
_cell.length_b   1.000
_cell.length_c   1.000
_cell.angle_alpha   90.00
_cell.angle_beta   90.00
_cell.angle_gamma   90.00
#
_symmetry.space_group_name_H-M   'P 1'
#
loop_
_entity.id
_entity.type
_entity.pdbx_description
1 polymer ?
#
loop_
_entity_poly.entity_id
_entity_poly.type
_entity_poly.pdbx_seq_one_letter_code
_entity_poly.pdbx_strand_id
1 'polypeptide(L)'
;NISTQLTFQQTSSHGSGQRHTFTAEHRDALLDGIAECNANEIHRFTVGGRNHALHYWDAGGYKPNEVMLERFIHDIKSISAEHHALFGPLDEPYHTILHLTDGGRGGLEHTNSQTSMVPRTSLQPGHVEDYRDLVSLFSHEFVHQWNVKRLRPKLFLDYDLQREVNTDLLW
;
A
#
# COMPACT_ATOMS: atom_id res chain seq x y z
N ASN A 1 6.17 -7.20 -13.79
CA ASN A 1 6.58 -7.17 -12.36
C ASN A 1 5.44 -7.72 -11.50
N ILE A 2 5.79 -8.38 -10.42
CA ILE A 2 4.86 -8.79 -9.37
C ILE A 2 5.33 -8.11 -8.09
N SER A 3 4.46 -7.34 -7.47
CA SER A 3 4.70 -6.67 -6.20
C SER A 3 3.80 -7.30 -5.16
N THR A 4 4.39 -7.87 -4.12
CA THR A 4 3.65 -8.55 -3.06
C THR A 4 4.48 -8.61 -1.79
N GLN A 5 3.82 -8.67 -0.66
CA GLN A 5 4.42 -8.97 0.64
C GLN A 5 4.49 -10.48 0.93
N LEU A 6 3.86 -11.30 0.11
CA LEU A 6 3.91 -12.75 0.27
C LEU A 6 5.30 -13.29 -0.09
N THR A 7 5.71 -14.36 0.54
CA THR A 7 6.98 -15.01 0.24
C THR A 7 6.93 -15.69 -1.13
N PHE A 8 7.81 -15.27 -2.03
CA PHE A 8 7.96 -15.92 -3.33
C PHE A 8 8.59 -17.29 -3.16
N GLN A 9 7.98 -18.32 -3.74
CA GLN A 9 8.47 -19.70 -3.69
C GLN A 9 9.18 -20.11 -4.98
N GLN A 10 8.48 -20.04 -6.08
CA GLN A 10 9.06 -20.44 -7.36
C GLN A 10 8.28 -19.90 -8.56
N THR A 11 8.97 -19.89 -9.70
CA THR A 11 8.37 -19.75 -11.02
C THR A 11 8.47 -21.08 -11.76
N SER A 12 7.36 -21.54 -12.32
CA SER A 12 7.34 -22.71 -13.19
C SER A 12 6.68 -22.36 -14.52
N SER A 13 7.15 -22.98 -15.62
CA SER A 13 6.50 -22.85 -16.90
C SER A 13 5.39 -23.87 -17.04
N HIS A 14 4.23 -23.44 -17.50
CA HIS A 14 3.10 -24.33 -17.75
C HIS A 14 2.38 -23.91 -19.04
N GLY A 15 2.51 -24.71 -20.08
CA GLY A 15 2.03 -24.34 -21.41
C GLY A 15 2.77 -23.12 -21.95
N SER A 16 2.03 -22.11 -22.41
CA SER A 16 2.58 -20.83 -22.91
C SER A 16 2.77 -19.77 -21.83
N GLY A 17 2.50 -20.08 -20.54
CA GLY A 17 2.53 -19.13 -19.43
C GLY A 17 3.57 -19.47 -18.36
N GLN A 18 3.85 -18.48 -17.52
CA GLN A 18 4.61 -18.67 -16.29
C GLN A 18 3.64 -18.71 -15.10
N ARG A 19 3.87 -19.67 -14.20
CA ARG A 19 3.17 -19.75 -12.92
C ARG A 19 4.12 -19.28 -11.82
N HIS A 20 3.67 -18.30 -11.05
CA HIS A 20 4.35 -17.84 -9.84
C HIS A 20 3.63 -18.40 -8.62
N THR A 21 4.38 -18.92 -7.67
CA THR A 21 3.84 -19.46 -6.41
C THR A 21 4.37 -18.63 -5.25
N PHE A 22 3.45 -18.20 -4.40
CA PHE A 22 3.74 -17.45 -3.19
C PHE A 22 3.15 -18.21 -2.00
N THR A 23 3.73 -18.03 -0.82
CA THR A 23 3.23 -18.61 0.42
C THR A 23 3.10 -17.56 1.50
N ALA A 24 2.24 -17.82 2.45
CA ALA A 24 2.08 -17.08 3.68
C ALA A 24 2.27 -18.02 4.87
N GLU A 25 2.71 -17.50 6.00
CA GLU A 25 2.94 -18.30 7.21
C GLU A 25 1.65 -18.89 7.80
N HIS A 26 0.55 -18.16 7.65
CA HIS A 26 -0.77 -18.57 8.13
C HIS A 26 -1.89 -17.93 7.29
N ARG A 27 -3.14 -18.38 7.55
CA ARG A 27 -4.33 -17.92 6.81
C ARG A 27 -4.48 -16.40 6.77
N ASP A 28 -4.31 -15.73 7.89
CA ASP A 28 -4.53 -14.28 7.97
C ASP A 28 -3.47 -13.51 7.19
N ALA A 29 -2.21 -13.96 7.20
CA ALA A 29 -1.16 -13.38 6.35
C ALA A 29 -1.44 -13.61 4.86
N LEU A 30 -2.07 -14.72 4.49
CA LEU A 30 -2.50 -14.96 3.11
C LEU A 30 -3.64 -14.01 2.70
N LEU A 31 -4.64 -13.82 3.58
CA LEU A 31 -5.78 -12.92 3.32
C LEU A 31 -5.36 -11.45 3.31
N ASP A 32 -4.35 -11.09 4.11
CA ASP A 32 -3.77 -9.75 4.15
C ASP A 32 -2.77 -9.51 3.00
N GLY A 33 -2.37 -10.54 2.28
CA GLY A 33 -1.36 -10.48 1.24
C GLY A 33 -1.87 -9.86 -0.05
N ILE A 34 -1.28 -8.73 -0.44
CA ILE A 34 -1.54 -8.10 -1.73
C ILE A 34 -0.62 -8.69 -2.80
N ALA A 35 -1.13 -8.83 -4.01
CA ALA A 35 -0.31 -9.09 -5.18
C ALA A 35 -0.72 -8.16 -6.33
N GLU A 36 0.16 -7.28 -6.72
CA GLU A 36 0.00 -6.41 -7.88
C GLU A 36 0.84 -6.94 -9.04
N CYS A 37 0.20 -7.26 -10.17
CA CYS A 37 0.83 -7.88 -11.33
C CYS A 37 0.69 -6.98 -12.56
N ASN A 38 1.70 -6.17 -12.82
CA ASN A 38 1.71 -5.27 -13.98
C ASN A 38 3.14 -4.83 -14.36
N ALA A 39 3.26 -3.89 -15.29
CA ALA A 39 4.52 -3.30 -15.75
C ALA A 39 4.88 -2.00 -15.00
N ASN A 40 4.57 -1.91 -13.71
CA ASN A 40 4.78 -0.71 -12.91
C ASN A 40 6.22 -0.27 -12.83
N GLU A 41 6.42 1.02 -12.73
CA GLU A 41 7.62 1.60 -12.17
C GLU A 41 7.62 1.43 -10.65
N ILE A 42 8.80 1.14 -10.09
CA ILE A 42 8.96 0.92 -8.66
C ILE A 42 10.02 1.88 -8.14
N HIS A 43 9.59 2.81 -7.30
CA HIS A 43 10.50 3.75 -6.63
C HIS A 43 10.84 3.22 -5.24
N ARG A 44 12.13 2.88 -5.04
CA ARG A 44 12.63 2.36 -3.77
C ARG A 44 13.35 3.43 -2.99
N PHE A 45 13.11 3.49 -1.68
CA PHE A 45 13.75 4.42 -0.75
C PHE A 45 13.81 3.82 0.65
N THR A 46 14.49 4.50 1.57
CA THR A 46 14.58 4.10 2.97
C THR A 46 14.07 5.19 3.89
N VAL A 47 13.45 4.78 5.00
CA VAL A 47 13.04 5.65 6.10
C VAL A 47 13.50 5.01 7.40
N GLY A 48 14.34 5.69 8.17
CA GLY A 48 14.87 5.15 9.41
C GLY A 48 15.59 3.80 9.27
N GLY A 49 16.24 3.56 8.11
CA GLY A 49 16.89 2.30 7.79
C GLY A 49 15.96 1.19 7.29
N ARG A 50 14.66 1.44 7.16
CA ARG A 50 13.67 0.48 6.64
C ARG A 50 13.42 0.68 5.16
N ASN A 51 13.23 -0.39 4.42
CA ASN A 51 12.98 -0.36 2.99
C ASN A 51 11.52 -0.01 2.71
N HIS A 52 11.32 0.93 1.80
CA HIS A 52 10.02 1.30 1.27
C HIS A 52 10.00 1.17 -0.25
N ALA A 53 8.85 0.89 -0.82
CA ALA A 53 8.64 0.87 -2.26
C ALA A 53 7.30 1.52 -2.60
N LEU A 54 7.34 2.52 -3.49
CA LEU A 54 6.15 3.07 -4.13
C LEU A 54 5.99 2.45 -5.51
N HIS A 55 4.84 1.85 -5.74
CA HIS A 55 4.38 1.32 -7.02
C HIS A 55 3.21 2.18 -7.47
N TYR A 56 3.23 2.69 -8.69
CA TYR A 56 2.04 3.33 -9.23
C TYR A 56 1.62 2.69 -10.54
N TRP A 57 0.34 2.73 -10.81
CA TRP A 57 -0.23 2.16 -12.01
C TRP A 57 -1.43 2.97 -12.49
N ASP A 58 -1.59 3.02 -13.80
CA ASP A 58 -2.72 3.60 -14.50
C ASP A 58 -3.12 2.72 -15.68
N ALA A 59 -4.40 2.34 -15.74
CA ALA A 59 -4.93 1.47 -16.81
C ALA A 59 -4.82 2.09 -18.21
N GLY A 60 -4.85 3.42 -18.31
CA GLY A 60 -4.70 4.18 -19.55
C GLY A 60 -3.25 4.49 -19.92
N GLY A 61 -2.28 4.05 -19.11
CA GLY A 61 -0.85 4.33 -19.33
C GLY A 61 -0.45 5.78 -19.06
N TYR A 62 -1.25 6.49 -18.27
CA TYR A 62 -0.94 7.85 -17.85
C TYR A 62 0.25 7.89 -16.92
N LYS A 63 1.13 8.87 -17.09
CA LYS A 63 2.30 9.06 -16.24
C LYS A 63 2.14 10.29 -15.33
N PRO A 64 2.50 10.17 -14.06
CA PRO A 64 2.64 11.30 -13.16
C PRO A 64 3.59 12.36 -13.71
N ASN A 65 3.39 13.61 -13.31
CA ASN A 65 4.42 14.62 -13.48
C ASN A 65 5.62 14.27 -12.58
N GLU A 66 6.83 14.27 -13.15
CA GLU A 66 8.05 13.83 -12.44
C GLU A 66 8.32 14.65 -11.17
N VAL A 67 8.16 15.97 -11.23
CA VAL A 67 8.36 16.85 -10.07
C VAL A 67 7.34 16.58 -8.97
N MET A 68 6.07 16.30 -9.34
CA MET A 68 5.04 15.97 -8.37
C MET A 68 5.24 14.59 -7.76
N LEU A 69 5.75 13.64 -8.53
CA LEU A 69 6.10 12.30 -8.04
C LEU A 69 7.28 12.34 -7.07
N GLU A 70 8.33 13.07 -7.40
CA GLU A 70 9.48 13.29 -6.50
C GLU A 70 9.06 13.98 -5.20
N ARG A 71 8.19 15.00 -5.30
CA ARG A 71 7.60 15.65 -4.14
C ARG A 71 6.81 14.66 -3.29
N PHE A 72 5.98 13.84 -3.90
CA PHE A 72 5.21 12.83 -3.17
C PHE A 72 6.13 11.83 -2.45
N ILE A 73 7.18 11.34 -3.10
CA ILE A 73 8.18 10.47 -2.46
C ILE A 73 8.85 11.17 -1.28
N HIS A 74 9.18 12.44 -1.40
CA HIS A 74 9.73 13.22 -0.30
C HIS A 74 8.75 13.33 0.88
N ASP A 75 7.49 13.66 0.59
CA ASP A 75 6.47 13.88 1.62
C ASP A 75 6.11 12.58 2.34
N ILE A 76 5.97 11.44 1.64
CA ILE A 76 5.72 10.15 2.29
C ILE A 76 6.90 9.66 3.13
N LYS A 77 8.14 10.00 2.77
CA LYS A 77 9.31 9.75 3.64
C LYS A 77 9.20 10.50 4.96
N SER A 78 8.84 11.78 4.90
CA SER A 78 8.68 12.64 6.08
C SER A 78 7.53 12.13 6.96
N ILE A 79 6.38 11.84 6.37
CA ILE A 79 5.23 11.28 7.08
C ILE A 79 5.58 9.95 7.74
N SER A 80 6.22 9.05 7.03
CA SER A 80 6.62 7.75 7.58
C SER A 80 7.61 7.92 8.75
N ALA A 81 8.54 8.86 8.66
CA ALA A 81 9.49 9.15 9.74
C ALA A 81 8.77 9.67 11.00
N GLU A 82 7.77 10.55 10.85
CA GLU A 82 6.96 11.06 11.96
C GLU A 82 6.13 9.94 12.62
N HIS A 83 5.51 9.07 11.84
CA HIS A 83 4.78 7.93 12.39
C HIS A 83 5.71 6.97 13.14
N HIS A 84 6.91 6.70 12.61
CA HIS A 84 7.90 5.88 13.29
C HIS A 84 8.38 6.53 14.60
N ALA A 85 8.49 7.85 14.65
CA ALA A 85 8.85 8.58 15.86
C ALA A 85 7.75 8.51 16.93
N LEU A 86 6.47 8.54 16.51
CA LEU A 86 5.31 8.50 17.42
C LEU A 86 4.99 7.10 17.91
N PHE A 87 5.02 6.10 17.04
CA PHE A 87 4.48 4.76 17.29
C PHE A 87 5.55 3.66 17.37
N GLY A 88 6.79 4.01 17.08
CA GLY A 88 7.91 3.07 16.95
C GLY A 88 8.07 2.56 15.51
N PRO A 89 9.30 2.22 15.11
CA PRO A 89 9.57 1.72 13.76
C PRO A 89 9.00 0.31 13.55
N LEU A 90 8.75 -0.01 12.28
CA LEU A 90 8.37 -1.34 11.85
C LEU A 90 9.58 -2.07 11.28
N ASP A 91 9.65 -3.38 11.45
CA ASP A 91 10.79 -4.18 11.01
C ASP A 91 10.71 -4.62 9.55
N GLU A 92 9.48 -4.77 9.03
CA GLU A 92 9.21 -5.23 7.68
C GLU A 92 9.33 -4.11 6.62
N PRO A 93 9.70 -4.44 5.37
CA PRO A 93 9.58 -3.51 4.25
C PRO A 93 8.14 -3.06 4.06
N TYR A 94 7.95 -1.81 3.61
CA TYR A 94 6.62 -1.26 3.36
C TYR A 94 6.37 -0.98 1.87
N HIS A 95 5.22 -1.42 1.38
CA HIS A 95 4.81 -1.23 -0.01
C HIS A 95 3.59 -0.32 -0.11
N THR A 96 3.72 0.77 -0.85
CA THR A 96 2.61 1.63 -1.26
C THR A 96 2.25 1.30 -2.70
N ILE A 97 1.04 0.84 -2.94
CA ILE A 97 0.49 0.56 -4.28
C ILE A 97 -0.55 1.63 -4.59
N LEU A 98 -0.26 2.46 -5.59
CA LEU A 98 -1.06 3.61 -5.95
C LEU A 98 -1.66 3.42 -7.34
N HIS A 99 -2.98 3.37 -7.41
CA HIS A 99 -3.73 3.34 -8.65
C HIS A 99 -4.21 4.76 -9.01
N LEU A 100 -3.77 5.25 -10.16
CA LEU A 100 -4.20 6.52 -10.73
C LEU A 100 -5.41 6.27 -11.64
N THR A 101 -6.51 6.98 -11.40
CA THR A 101 -7.80 6.75 -12.06
C THR A 101 -8.41 8.05 -12.59
N ASP A 102 -9.48 7.95 -13.37
CA ASP A 102 -10.23 9.13 -13.83
C ASP A 102 -11.02 9.81 -12.71
N GLY A 103 -11.25 9.11 -11.60
CA GLY A 103 -11.95 9.62 -10.43
C GLY A 103 -12.04 8.55 -9.36
N GLY A 104 -12.49 8.95 -8.20
CA GLY A 104 -12.58 8.08 -7.04
C GLY A 104 -11.42 8.28 -6.06
N ARG A 105 -11.69 7.92 -4.82
CA ARG A 105 -10.76 7.99 -3.70
C ARG A 105 -11.02 6.83 -2.77
N GLY A 106 -9.99 6.14 -2.37
CA GLY A 106 -10.07 5.08 -1.38
C GLY A 106 -8.69 4.50 -1.09
N GLY A 107 -8.58 3.91 0.07
CA GLY A 107 -7.40 3.16 0.50
C GLY A 107 -7.83 1.89 1.20
N LEU A 108 -6.88 0.98 1.33
CA LEU A 108 -7.02 -0.23 2.11
C LEU A 108 -5.66 -0.59 2.69
N GLU A 109 -5.66 -0.65 4.01
CA GLU A 109 -4.49 -0.98 4.80
C GLU A 109 -4.21 -2.49 4.82
N HIS A 110 -2.92 -2.82 4.90
CA HIS A 110 -2.41 -4.16 5.12
C HIS A 110 -1.25 -4.11 6.11
N THR A 111 -0.80 -5.24 6.62
CA THR A 111 0.21 -5.30 7.69
C THR A 111 1.49 -4.53 7.38
N ASN A 112 1.97 -4.59 6.15
CA ASN A 112 3.19 -3.91 5.70
C ASN A 112 3.02 -3.30 4.29
N SER A 113 1.79 -2.98 3.93
CA SER A 113 1.48 -2.34 2.66
C SER A 113 0.14 -1.61 2.71
N GLN A 114 -0.11 -0.81 1.71
CA GLN A 114 -1.40 -0.21 1.42
C GLN A 114 -1.68 -0.23 -0.08
N THR A 115 -2.94 -0.35 -0.44
CA THR A 115 -3.43 0.02 -1.76
C THR A 115 -4.18 1.34 -1.66
N SER A 116 -3.97 2.22 -2.61
CA SER A 116 -4.67 3.51 -2.67
C SER A 116 -5.11 3.79 -4.09
N MET A 117 -6.29 4.37 -4.24
CA MET A 117 -6.84 4.83 -5.51
C MET A 117 -7.14 6.31 -5.41
N VAL A 118 -6.62 7.10 -6.36
CA VAL A 118 -6.78 8.55 -6.39
C VAL A 118 -6.94 9.04 -7.84
N PRO A 119 -7.47 10.25 -8.04
CA PRO A 119 -7.50 10.87 -9.36
C PRO A 119 -6.09 11.05 -9.93
N ARG A 120 -5.94 10.96 -11.26
CA ARG A 120 -4.68 11.25 -11.97
C ARG A 120 -4.15 12.64 -11.68
N THR A 121 -5.05 13.59 -11.44
CA THR A 121 -4.75 14.98 -11.10
C THR A 121 -3.96 15.13 -9.82
N SER A 122 -4.03 14.15 -8.90
CA SER A 122 -3.27 14.17 -7.64
C SER A 122 -1.76 14.29 -7.82
N LEU A 123 -1.23 13.79 -8.94
CA LEU A 123 0.20 13.90 -9.28
C LEU A 123 0.44 14.81 -10.49
N GLN A 124 -0.39 15.88 -10.62
CA GLN A 124 -0.23 16.94 -11.64
C GLN A 124 -0.09 18.32 -11.01
N PRO A 125 0.69 19.24 -11.62
CA PRO A 125 0.79 20.61 -11.17
C PRO A 125 -0.57 21.32 -11.18
N GLY A 126 -0.80 22.18 -10.19
CA GLY A 126 -2.01 23.01 -10.11
C GLY A 126 -3.20 22.35 -9.38
N HIS A 127 -3.13 21.07 -9.07
CA HIS A 127 -4.19 20.31 -8.37
C HIS A 127 -3.89 20.14 -6.89
N VAL A 128 -3.85 21.25 -6.14
CA VAL A 128 -3.38 21.28 -4.75
C VAL A 128 -4.26 20.44 -3.81
N GLU A 129 -5.57 20.48 -4.00
CA GLU A 129 -6.51 19.76 -3.14
C GLU A 129 -6.42 18.24 -3.39
N ASP A 130 -6.34 17.80 -4.64
CA ASP A 130 -6.16 16.39 -4.97
C ASP A 130 -4.83 15.85 -4.43
N TYR A 131 -3.78 16.68 -4.46
CA TYR A 131 -2.49 16.32 -3.85
C TYR A 131 -2.57 16.20 -2.32
N ARG A 132 -3.26 17.13 -1.64
CA ARG A 132 -3.49 17.06 -0.20
C ARG A 132 -4.26 15.80 0.18
N ASP A 133 -5.29 15.47 -0.59
CA ASP A 133 -6.07 14.27 -0.40
C ASP A 133 -5.23 12.99 -0.56
N LEU A 134 -4.33 12.94 -1.55
CA LEU A 134 -3.40 11.84 -1.73
C LEU A 134 -2.47 11.68 -0.51
N VAL A 135 -1.86 12.78 -0.05
CA VAL A 135 -0.94 12.77 1.10
C VAL A 135 -1.66 12.39 2.40
N SER A 136 -2.87 12.91 2.59
CA SER A 136 -3.75 12.57 3.72
C SER A 136 -4.14 11.09 3.71
N LEU A 137 -4.52 10.56 2.55
CA LEU A 137 -4.85 9.14 2.38
C LEU A 137 -3.64 8.25 2.69
N PHE A 138 -2.45 8.60 2.17
CA PHE A 138 -1.23 7.86 2.50
C PHE A 138 -1.01 7.79 4.01
N SER A 139 -1.10 8.93 4.70
CA SER A 139 -0.91 9.00 6.16
C SER A 139 -1.95 8.18 6.91
N HIS A 140 -3.20 8.19 6.47
CA HIS A 140 -4.30 7.42 7.04
C HIS A 140 -4.03 5.92 6.93
N GLU A 141 -3.74 5.42 5.73
CA GLU A 141 -3.45 3.99 5.52
C GLU A 141 -2.14 3.55 6.22
N PHE A 142 -1.17 4.47 6.32
CA PHE A 142 0.09 4.16 6.97
C PHE A 142 -0.06 3.98 8.48
N VAL A 143 -0.91 4.76 9.16
CA VAL A 143 -1.15 4.63 10.61
C VAL A 143 -1.80 3.30 10.98
N HIS A 144 -2.52 2.69 10.06
CA HIS A 144 -3.16 1.40 10.28
C HIS A 144 -2.19 0.25 10.56
N GLN A 145 -0.90 0.39 10.25
CA GLN A 145 0.11 -0.59 10.67
C GLN A 145 0.17 -0.76 12.19
N TRP A 146 -0.17 0.30 12.95
CA TRP A 146 -0.30 0.24 14.40
C TRP A 146 -1.77 0.10 14.82
N ASN A 147 -2.62 1.02 14.42
CA ASN A 147 -4.06 0.98 14.65
C ASN A 147 -4.74 0.37 13.44
N VAL A 148 -4.91 -0.77 13.55
CA VAL A 148 -5.77 -1.92 13.38
C VAL A 148 -4.96 -3.20 13.13
N LYS A 149 -3.74 -3.10 12.62
CA LYS A 149 -2.94 -4.32 12.36
C LYS A 149 -2.29 -4.87 13.64
N ARG A 150 -1.92 -4.01 14.59
CA ARG A 150 -1.37 -4.39 15.90
C ARG A 150 -2.35 -4.17 17.04
N LEU A 151 -2.97 -2.99 17.11
CA LEU A 151 -4.05 -2.70 18.06
C LEU A 151 -5.38 -3.05 17.38
N ARG A 152 -5.87 -4.25 17.63
CA ARG A 152 -7.13 -4.74 17.05
C ARG A 152 -8.25 -4.72 18.08
N PRO A 153 -9.46 -4.31 17.70
CA PRO A 153 -10.66 -4.61 18.49
C PRO A 153 -10.75 -6.13 18.72
N LYS A 154 -11.08 -6.54 19.94
CA LYS A 154 -11.20 -7.97 20.29
C LYS A 154 -12.14 -8.73 19.34
N LEU A 155 -13.15 -8.05 18.82
CA LEU A 155 -14.11 -8.57 17.86
C LEU A 155 -13.46 -9.06 16.54
N PHE A 156 -12.29 -8.52 16.17
CA PHE A 156 -11.56 -8.92 14.96
C PHE A 156 -10.47 -9.96 15.19
N LEU A 157 -10.35 -10.50 16.40
CA LEU A 157 -9.40 -11.59 16.67
C LEU A 157 -9.95 -12.94 16.23
N ASP A 158 -11.27 -13.12 16.29
CA ASP A 158 -11.96 -14.34 15.88
C ASP A 158 -13.20 -13.93 15.06
N TYR A 159 -13.09 -13.98 13.74
CA TYR A 159 -14.11 -13.50 12.82
C TYR A 159 -14.58 -14.58 11.85
N ASP A 160 -15.88 -14.50 11.52
CA ASP A 160 -16.54 -15.35 10.54
C ASP A 160 -16.59 -14.63 9.18
N LEU A 161 -15.86 -15.15 8.18
CA LEU A 161 -15.84 -14.60 6.83
C LEU A 161 -17.21 -14.65 6.09
N GLN A 162 -18.22 -15.33 6.67
CA GLN A 162 -19.57 -15.37 6.12
C GLN A 162 -20.48 -14.23 6.63
N ARG A 163 -19.94 -13.37 7.52
CA ARG A 163 -20.69 -12.29 8.14
C ARG A 163 -19.90 -11.00 8.16
N GLU A 164 -20.61 -9.88 8.09
CA GLU A 164 -20.01 -8.58 8.35
C GLU A 164 -19.69 -8.44 9.83
N VAL A 165 -18.52 -7.85 10.10
CA VAL A 165 -18.08 -7.49 11.45
C VAL A 165 -17.99 -5.98 11.50
N ASN A 166 -18.89 -5.34 12.25
CA ASN A 166 -18.97 -3.89 12.38
C ASN A 166 -18.39 -3.43 13.70
N THR A 167 -17.66 -2.32 13.67
CA THR A 167 -17.13 -1.65 14.86
C THR A 167 -16.99 -0.16 14.60
N ASP A 168 -17.09 0.64 15.64
CA ASP A 168 -16.82 2.08 15.66
C ASP A 168 -15.41 2.41 16.20
N LEU A 169 -14.57 1.40 16.38
CA LEU A 169 -13.25 1.52 17.03
C LEU A 169 -12.06 1.58 16.04
N LEU A 170 -12.29 1.68 14.73
CA LEU A 170 -11.22 1.57 13.73
C LEU A 170 -10.56 2.90 13.34
N TRP A 171 -11.15 4.02 13.61
CA TRP A 171 -10.65 5.34 13.17
C TRP A 171 -10.43 6.32 14.30
#